data_3af3d8b395ed6ded03538aa46a3d5377
#
_entry.id   3af3d8b395ed6ded03538aa46a3d5377
#
_cell.length_a   1.000
_cell.length_b   1.000
_cell.length_c   1.000
_cell.angle_alpha   90.00
_cell.angle_beta   90.00
_cell.angle_gamma   90.00
#
_symmetry.space_group_name_H-M   'P 1'
#
loop_
_entity.id
_entity.type
_entity.pdbx_description
1 polymer ?
#
loop_
_entity_poly.entity_id
_entity_poly.type
_entity_poly.pdbx_seq_one_letter_code
_entity_poly.pdbx_strand_id
1 'polypeptide(L)'
;MEKWIAAPVAVILLLTALVSAACAETITFQDKLGRRVNIHLPVRRAVFFETYELTAALGVWDRVVGISRYAYANDLLLAVKPDIVRTIPSVGSGFDVNIEALLRLRPELVVTWAFNPETIRFMEEKGLKVVALYPESIAELYEVMRLQGRLFGKEKKVESCIDRMNKIFFLIGERCRKVPPQKRKKVIWLGGKQTSVSGAKGVNNDLIGLAGGINPAAVLKERSLDVSMERVVAWNPDVIFIWGGAKYNVSDLLASSQWRHVTAIGKKQVYKAPQWGTWSPRLAVVALWMAMK
;
A
#
# COMPACT_ATOMS: atom_id res chain seq x y z
N MET A 1 24.89 -82.49 24.98
CA MET A 1 24.15 -81.36 25.59
C MET A 1 24.80 -80.07 25.04
N GLU A 2 24.34 -79.59 23.88
CA GLU A 2 24.88 -78.37 23.25
C GLU A 2 23.99 -77.18 23.62
N LYS A 3 24.57 -76.21 24.21
CA LYS A 3 23.91 -74.93 24.54
C LYS A 3 24.00 -74.00 23.34
N TRP A 4 22.90 -73.69 22.71
CA TRP A 4 22.79 -72.64 21.69
C TRP A 4 22.72 -71.29 22.38
N ILE A 5 23.73 -70.44 22.14
CA ILE A 5 23.76 -69.02 22.56
C ILE A 5 23.11 -68.23 21.44
N ALA A 6 21.92 -67.67 21.69
CA ALA A 6 21.27 -66.77 20.79
C ALA A 6 21.86 -65.32 20.97
N ALA A 7 22.45 -64.80 19.91
CA ALA A 7 22.90 -63.38 19.85
C ALA A 7 21.71 -62.46 19.46
N PRO A 8 21.51 -61.30 20.09
CA PRO A 8 20.49 -60.38 19.69
C PRO A 8 20.93 -59.59 18.47
N VAL A 9 20.14 -59.64 17.41
CA VAL A 9 20.28 -58.76 16.21
C VAL A 9 19.82 -57.36 16.59
N ALA A 10 20.77 -56.45 16.72
CA ALA A 10 20.46 -55.04 16.88
C ALA A 10 20.03 -54.45 15.54
N VAL A 11 18.75 -54.18 15.38
CA VAL A 11 18.20 -53.44 14.23
C VAL A 11 18.50 -51.97 14.45
N ILE A 12 19.54 -51.46 13.80
CA ILE A 12 19.84 -50.01 13.73
C ILE A 12 18.84 -49.42 12.73
N LEU A 13 17.78 -48.80 13.23
CA LEU A 13 16.89 -47.92 12.45
C LEU A 13 17.65 -46.62 12.16
N LEU A 14 18.23 -46.52 10.97
CA LEU A 14 18.69 -45.24 10.40
C LEU A 14 17.44 -44.41 10.07
N LEU A 15 17.06 -43.53 10.98
CA LEU A 15 16.19 -42.39 10.68
C LEU A 15 16.95 -41.41 9.79
N THR A 16 16.87 -41.60 8.47
CA THR A 16 17.23 -40.55 7.53
C THR A 16 16.18 -39.44 7.64
N ALA A 17 16.48 -38.45 8.45
CA ALA A 17 15.77 -37.18 8.42
C ALA A 17 16.00 -36.57 7.03
N LEU A 18 15.02 -36.72 6.14
CA LEU A 18 14.89 -35.95 4.90
C LEU A 18 14.66 -34.51 5.35
N VAL A 19 15.75 -33.79 5.61
CA VAL A 19 15.75 -32.34 5.60
C VAL A 19 15.48 -31.96 4.15
N SER A 20 14.21 -31.71 3.85
CA SER A 20 13.81 -31.09 2.60
C SER A 20 14.55 -29.74 2.58
N ALA A 21 15.67 -29.71 1.90
CA ALA A 21 16.34 -28.45 1.55
C ALA A 21 15.32 -27.68 0.70
N ALA A 22 14.59 -26.77 1.34
CA ALA A 22 13.74 -25.84 0.62
C ALA A 22 14.65 -25.16 -0.38
N CYS A 23 14.52 -25.54 -1.64
CA CYS A 23 15.28 -24.96 -2.73
C CYS A 23 15.03 -23.46 -2.67
N ALA A 24 16.08 -22.68 -2.43
CA ALA A 24 15.97 -21.23 -2.33
C ALA A 24 15.51 -20.70 -3.70
N GLU A 25 14.23 -20.47 -3.85
CA GLU A 25 13.66 -19.88 -5.06
C GLU A 25 14.14 -18.44 -5.16
N THR A 26 14.53 -18.03 -6.37
CA THR A 26 14.84 -16.63 -6.65
C THR A 26 13.79 -16.11 -7.63
N ILE A 27 13.13 -15.03 -7.27
CA ILE A 27 12.23 -14.32 -8.17
C ILE A 27 12.90 -13.05 -8.67
N THR A 28 12.57 -12.66 -9.90
CA THR A 28 12.94 -11.36 -10.46
C THR A 28 11.69 -10.49 -10.52
N PHE A 29 11.75 -9.31 -9.90
CA PHE A 29 10.69 -8.31 -9.95
C PHE A 29 11.19 -7.06 -10.64
N GLN A 30 10.42 -6.56 -11.61
CA GLN A 30 10.68 -5.25 -12.22
C GLN A 30 9.94 -4.20 -11.40
N ASP A 31 10.69 -3.32 -10.76
CA ASP A 31 10.12 -2.29 -9.91
C ASP A 31 9.67 -1.03 -10.68
N LYS A 32 9.11 -0.06 -9.97
CA LYS A 32 8.57 1.17 -10.59
C LYS A 32 9.62 2.08 -11.22
N LEU A 33 10.89 1.89 -10.90
CA LEU A 33 12.03 2.57 -11.55
C LEU A 33 12.58 1.81 -12.75
N GLY A 34 11.92 0.71 -13.17
CA GLY A 34 12.32 -0.14 -14.29
C GLY A 34 13.49 -1.08 -13.96
N ARG A 35 13.92 -1.18 -12.69
CA ARG A 35 15.03 -2.02 -12.27
C ARG A 35 14.57 -3.47 -12.06
N ARG A 36 15.43 -4.43 -12.45
CA ARG A 36 15.21 -5.86 -12.16
C ARG A 36 15.85 -6.19 -10.82
N VAL A 37 15.02 -6.49 -9.83
CA VAL A 37 15.46 -6.86 -8.49
C VAL A 37 15.30 -8.35 -8.30
N ASN A 38 16.42 -9.06 -8.06
CA ASN A 38 16.43 -10.49 -7.78
C ASN A 38 16.26 -10.70 -6.26
N ILE A 39 15.22 -11.44 -5.87
CA ILE A 39 14.84 -11.63 -4.47
C ILE A 39 14.86 -13.11 -4.15
N HIS A 40 15.64 -13.50 -3.14
CA HIS A 40 15.66 -14.86 -2.63
C HIS A 40 14.47 -15.12 -1.70
N LEU A 41 13.79 -16.24 -1.90
CA LEU A 41 12.62 -16.61 -1.14
C LEU A 41 12.92 -17.79 -0.18
N PRO A 42 12.20 -17.85 0.96
CA PRO A 42 11.30 -16.83 1.50
C PRO A 42 12.10 -15.69 2.15
N VAL A 43 11.63 -14.44 2.04
CA VAL A 43 12.21 -13.30 2.76
C VAL A 43 11.94 -13.47 4.25
N ARG A 44 12.98 -13.37 5.06
CA ARG A 44 12.92 -13.54 6.52
C ARG A 44 13.10 -12.23 7.28
N ARG A 45 13.70 -11.23 6.64
CA ARG A 45 14.04 -9.95 7.27
C ARG A 45 13.72 -8.81 6.30
N ALA A 46 12.55 -8.21 6.42
CA ALA A 46 12.11 -7.13 5.56
C ALA A 46 11.94 -5.81 6.32
N VAL A 47 12.22 -4.70 5.66
CA VAL A 47 11.89 -3.35 6.12
C VAL A 47 10.84 -2.76 5.18
N PHE A 48 9.77 -2.20 5.76
CA PHE A 48 8.69 -1.60 5.01
C PHE A 48 8.56 -0.11 5.30
N PHE A 49 8.89 0.71 4.31
CA PHE A 49 8.53 2.13 4.34
C PHE A 49 7.12 2.37 3.80
N GLU A 50 6.62 1.45 2.97
CA GLU A 50 5.28 1.49 2.39
C GLU A 50 4.61 0.12 2.37
N THR A 51 3.31 0.08 2.07
CA THR A 51 2.48 -1.13 1.97
C THR A 51 2.47 -1.99 3.25
N TYR A 52 2.87 -1.40 4.37
CA TYR A 52 2.98 -2.09 5.67
C TYR A 52 1.63 -2.56 6.24
N GLU A 53 0.50 -1.99 5.84
CA GLU A 53 -0.81 -2.51 6.26
C GLU A 53 -1.07 -3.93 5.75
N LEU A 54 -0.49 -4.29 4.59
CA LEU A 54 -0.60 -5.66 4.09
C LEU A 54 0.15 -6.65 4.98
N THR A 55 1.22 -6.24 5.66
CA THR A 55 1.92 -7.11 6.61
C THR A 55 1.00 -7.58 7.75
N ALA A 56 0.09 -6.69 8.19
CA ALA A 56 -0.94 -7.03 9.17
C ALA A 56 -1.93 -8.07 8.62
N ALA A 57 -2.43 -7.87 7.40
CA ALA A 57 -3.35 -8.80 6.75
C ALA A 57 -2.72 -10.18 6.54
N LEU A 58 -1.42 -10.24 6.23
CA LEU A 58 -0.68 -11.48 6.03
C LEU A 58 -0.26 -12.14 7.35
N GLY A 59 -0.15 -11.40 8.45
CA GLY A 59 0.30 -11.88 9.75
C GLY A 59 1.79 -12.25 9.76
N VAL A 60 2.65 -11.46 9.11
CA VAL A 60 4.09 -11.74 8.91
C VAL A 60 5.00 -10.85 9.77
N TRP A 61 4.54 -10.50 10.96
CA TRP A 61 5.25 -9.62 11.87
C TRP A 61 6.65 -10.13 12.28
N ASP A 62 6.81 -11.45 12.35
CA ASP A 62 8.09 -12.13 12.60
C ASP A 62 9.14 -11.91 11.52
N ARG A 63 8.72 -11.42 10.35
CA ARG A 63 9.58 -11.12 9.20
C ARG A 63 9.86 -9.62 9.04
N VAL A 64 9.17 -8.75 9.79
CA VAL A 64 9.33 -7.30 9.71
C VAL A 64 10.32 -6.84 10.76
N VAL A 65 11.53 -6.48 10.33
CA VAL A 65 12.62 -6.04 11.21
C VAL A 65 12.73 -4.53 11.35
N GLY A 66 12.01 -3.77 10.53
CA GLY A 66 11.93 -2.32 10.60
C GLY A 66 10.74 -1.80 9.79
N ILE A 67 10.22 -0.64 10.17
CA ILE A 67 9.02 -0.09 9.57
C ILE A 67 9.08 1.43 9.47
N SER A 68 8.26 2.01 8.58
CA SER A 68 8.08 3.45 8.49
C SER A 68 7.56 4.04 9.81
N ARG A 69 8.05 5.24 10.19
CA ARG A 69 7.48 5.95 11.36
C ARG A 69 5.99 6.26 11.24
N TYR A 70 5.46 6.35 10.01
CA TYR A 70 4.01 6.55 9.79
C TYR A 70 3.17 5.36 10.24
N ALA A 71 3.77 4.17 10.33
CA ALA A 71 3.11 2.98 10.86
C ALA A 71 2.72 3.14 12.35
N TYR A 72 3.46 3.96 13.10
CA TYR A 72 3.22 4.21 14.53
C TYR A 72 1.96 5.06 14.82
N ALA A 73 1.43 5.74 13.80
CA ALA A 73 0.18 6.48 13.89
C ALA A 73 -0.96 5.79 13.10
N ASN A 74 -0.72 4.60 12.56
CA ASN A 74 -1.71 3.88 11.78
C ASN A 74 -2.69 3.13 12.71
N ASP A 75 -3.97 3.46 12.62
CA ASP A 75 -5.04 2.93 13.47
C ASP A 75 -5.16 1.39 13.40
N LEU A 76 -5.07 0.83 12.17
CA LEU A 76 -5.13 -0.61 11.96
C LEU A 76 -3.95 -1.32 12.63
N LEU A 77 -2.74 -0.80 12.41
CA LEU A 77 -1.53 -1.42 12.96
C LEU A 77 -1.53 -1.36 14.49
N LEU A 78 -1.92 -0.23 15.07
CA LEU A 78 -2.06 -0.09 16.52
C LEU A 78 -3.13 -1.02 17.10
N ALA A 79 -4.22 -1.27 16.36
CA ALA A 79 -5.26 -2.20 16.80
C ALA A 79 -4.82 -3.67 16.75
N VAL A 80 -4.08 -4.09 15.72
CA VAL A 80 -3.67 -5.51 15.54
C VAL A 80 -2.32 -5.85 16.17
N LYS A 81 -1.49 -4.85 16.43
CA LYS A 81 -0.18 -4.96 17.08
C LYS A 81 0.09 -3.76 17.97
N PRO A 82 -0.56 -3.68 19.15
CA PRO A 82 -0.45 -2.52 20.05
C PRO A 82 0.98 -2.22 20.51
N ASP A 83 1.83 -3.22 20.53
CA ASP A 83 3.23 -3.12 20.92
C ASP A 83 4.20 -2.78 19.78
N ILE A 84 3.68 -2.40 18.58
CA ILE A 84 4.49 -2.17 17.39
C ILE A 84 5.62 -1.16 17.60
N VAL A 85 5.36 -0.07 18.32
CA VAL A 85 6.36 0.97 18.62
C VAL A 85 7.54 0.42 19.44
N ARG A 86 7.26 -0.56 20.30
CA ARG A 86 8.28 -1.16 21.18
C ARG A 86 9.04 -2.31 20.49
N THR A 87 8.37 -3.06 19.60
CA THR A 87 8.88 -4.33 19.06
C THR A 87 9.46 -4.23 17.66
N ILE A 88 9.07 -3.22 16.87
CA ILE A 88 9.58 -3.04 15.51
C ILE A 88 10.13 -1.61 15.38
N PRO A 89 11.46 -1.43 15.28
CA PRO A 89 12.07 -0.11 15.21
C PRO A 89 11.68 0.63 13.93
N SER A 90 11.51 1.95 14.03
CA SER A 90 11.43 2.81 12.87
C SER A 90 12.82 3.23 12.42
N VAL A 91 13.04 3.17 11.11
CA VAL A 91 14.26 3.64 10.45
C VAL A 91 14.00 4.90 9.61
N GLY A 92 13.01 5.69 10.01
CA GLY A 92 12.60 6.91 9.32
C GLY A 92 11.35 6.70 8.45
N SER A 93 11.33 7.32 7.29
CA SER A 93 10.28 7.16 6.27
C SER A 93 10.92 7.03 4.89
N GLY A 94 10.11 6.77 3.85
CA GLY A 94 10.63 6.74 2.49
C GLY A 94 11.18 8.08 1.98
N PHE A 95 10.94 9.19 2.72
CA PHE A 95 11.48 10.52 2.39
C PHE A 95 12.78 10.83 3.14
N ASP A 96 12.92 10.34 4.36
CA ASP A 96 14.09 10.53 5.22
C ASP A 96 14.46 9.21 5.88
N VAL A 97 15.40 8.51 5.30
CA VAL A 97 15.85 7.20 5.75
C VAL A 97 17.04 7.36 6.66
N ASN A 98 16.97 6.77 7.86
CA ASN A 98 18.16 6.61 8.72
C ASN A 98 18.94 5.38 8.25
N ILE A 99 19.90 5.61 7.36
CA ILE A 99 20.69 4.56 6.71
C ILE A 99 21.50 3.72 7.73
N GLU A 100 22.07 4.34 8.75
CA GLU A 100 22.84 3.61 9.77
C GLU A 100 21.95 2.66 10.58
N ALA A 101 20.77 3.15 11.01
CA ALA A 101 19.81 2.32 11.69
C ALA A 101 19.31 1.18 10.79
N LEU A 102 19.07 1.47 9.50
CA LEU A 102 18.64 0.49 8.51
C LEU A 102 19.68 -0.61 8.32
N LEU A 103 20.96 -0.25 8.17
CA LEU A 103 22.07 -1.21 8.02
C LEU A 103 22.25 -2.11 9.27
N ARG A 104 22.08 -1.55 10.47
CA ARG A 104 22.12 -2.33 11.72
C ARG A 104 21.05 -3.43 11.78
N LEU A 105 19.92 -3.21 11.15
CA LEU A 105 18.84 -4.21 11.06
C LEU A 105 19.17 -5.38 10.13
N ARG A 106 20.19 -5.27 9.28
CA ARG A 106 20.58 -6.31 8.28
C ARG A 106 19.37 -6.88 7.53
N PRO A 107 18.56 -6.06 6.86
CA PRO A 107 17.42 -6.55 6.11
C PRO A 107 17.88 -7.31 4.85
N GLU A 108 17.15 -8.36 4.49
CA GLU A 108 17.28 -9.04 3.21
C GLU A 108 16.58 -8.26 2.08
N LEU A 109 15.58 -7.46 2.45
CA LEU A 109 14.80 -6.65 1.51
C LEU A 109 14.29 -5.37 2.18
N VAL A 110 14.38 -4.28 1.43
CA VAL A 110 13.76 -2.99 1.76
C VAL A 110 12.67 -2.69 0.74
N VAL A 111 11.46 -2.42 1.19
CA VAL A 111 10.32 -2.00 0.36
C VAL A 111 10.07 -0.52 0.61
N THR A 112 10.17 0.30 -0.43
CA THR A 112 10.05 1.76 -0.32
C THR A 112 9.28 2.37 -1.50
N TRP A 113 9.07 3.67 -1.45
CA TRP A 113 8.48 4.43 -2.55
C TRP A 113 9.50 4.72 -3.65
N ALA A 114 9.01 4.80 -4.88
CA ALA A 114 9.81 5.19 -6.05
C ALA A 114 10.06 6.72 -6.18
N PHE A 115 9.82 7.51 -5.12
CA PHE A 115 9.92 8.97 -5.19
C PHE A 115 11.32 9.54 -5.12
N ASN A 116 12.22 8.85 -4.45
CA ASN A 116 13.57 9.34 -4.23
C ASN A 116 14.60 8.35 -4.79
N PRO A 117 14.86 8.38 -6.11
CA PRO A 117 15.81 7.48 -6.75
C PRO A 117 17.22 7.61 -6.20
N GLU A 118 17.63 8.79 -5.73
CA GLU A 118 18.96 9.02 -5.15
C GLU A 118 19.14 8.28 -3.83
N THR A 119 18.16 8.39 -2.92
CA THR A 119 18.18 7.64 -1.66
C THR A 119 18.16 6.13 -1.92
N ILE A 120 17.40 5.68 -2.92
CA ILE A 120 17.34 4.27 -3.30
C ILE A 120 18.70 3.80 -3.79
N ARG A 121 19.34 4.55 -4.70
CA ARG A 121 20.70 4.26 -5.19
C ARG A 121 21.69 4.20 -4.04
N PHE A 122 21.65 5.17 -3.13
CA PHE A 122 22.53 5.19 -1.96
C PHE A 122 22.35 3.96 -1.05
N MET A 123 21.11 3.50 -0.84
CA MET A 123 20.86 2.24 -0.12
C MET A 123 21.49 1.04 -0.84
N GLU A 124 21.39 0.98 -2.18
CA GLU A 124 21.99 -0.11 -2.97
C GLU A 124 23.51 -0.08 -2.95
N GLU A 125 24.13 1.10 -3.01
CA GLU A 125 25.59 1.28 -2.84
C GLU A 125 26.09 0.78 -1.47
N LYS A 126 25.21 0.77 -0.46
CA LYS A 126 25.49 0.17 0.86
C LYS A 126 25.17 -1.31 0.93
N GLY A 127 24.87 -1.96 -0.19
CA GLY A 127 24.60 -3.40 -0.29
C GLY A 127 23.18 -3.80 0.09
N LEU A 128 22.27 -2.86 0.28
CA LEU A 128 20.87 -3.16 0.55
C LEU A 128 20.11 -3.53 -0.74
N LYS A 129 19.28 -4.54 -0.67
CA LYS A 129 18.36 -4.90 -1.76
C LYS A 129 17.07 -4.10 -1.59
N VAL A 130 16.73 -3.28 -2.58
CA VAL A 130 15.62 -2.34 -2.50
C VAL A 130 14.61 -2.57 -3.63
N VAL A 131 13.34 -2.69 -3.28
CA VAL A 131 12.20 -2.68 -4.21
C VAL A 131 11.47 -1.35 -4.08
N ALA A 132 11.41 -0.61 -5.17
CA ALA A 132 10.73 0.66 -5.27
C ALA A 132 9.31 0.48 -5.83
N LEU A 133 8.30 0.83 -5.05
CA LEU A 133 6.88 0.66 -5.40
C LEU A 133 6.20 2.01 -5.61
N TYR A 134 5.26 2.04 -6.53
CA TYR A 134 4.28 3.11 -6.68
C TYR A 134 3.11 2.64 -7.54
N PRO A 135 2.13 1.92 -6.99
CA PRO A 135 0.98 1.48 -7.77
C PRO A 135 0.15 2.68 -8.22
N GLU A 136 -0.06 2.78 -9.53
CA GLU A 136 -0.81 3.86 -10.19
C GLU A 136 -2.22 3.44 -10.59
N SER A 137 -2.60 2.20 -10.26
CA SER A 137 -3.94 1.66 -10.49
C SER A 137 -4.25 0.57 -9.47
N ILE A 138 -5.52 0.17 -9.39
CA ILE A 138 -5.93 -1.00 -8.59
C ILE A 138 -5.27 -2.28 -9.11
N ALA A 139 -5.09 -2.40 -10.43
CA ALA A 139 -4.43 -3.56 -11.02
C ALA A 139 -2.96 -3.65 -10.56
N GLU A 140 -2.21 -2.55 -10.63
CA GLU A 140 -0.84 -2.50 -10.12
C GLU A 140 -0.77 -2.72 -8.60
N LEU A 141 -1.76 -2.26 -7.84
CA LEU A 141 -1.84 -2.57 -6.41
C LEU A 141 -1.97 -4.08 -6.17
N TYR A 142 -2.76 -4.79 -6.97
CA TYR A 142 -2.87 -6.25 -6.87
C TYR A 142 -1.55 -6.95 -7.18
N GLU A 143 -0.78 -6.46 -8.16
CA GLU A 143 0.57 -7.00 -8.44
C GLU A 143 1.52 -6.80 -7.25
N VAL A 144 1.48 -5.62 -6.62
CA VAL A 144 2.26 -5.36 -5.39
C VAL A 144 1.81 -6.29 -4.24
N MET A 145 0.51 -6.51 -4.08
CA MET A 145 -0.01 -7.43 -3.07
C MET A 145 0.45 -8.88 -3.34
N ARG A 146 0.39 -9.33 -4.60
CA ARG A 146 0.86 -10.65 -5.02
C ARG A 146 2.36 -10.82 -4.80
N LEU A 147 3.15 -9.79 -5.12
CA LEU A 147 4.58 -9.78 -4.81
C LEU A 147 4.79 -10.05 -3.32
N GLN A 148 4.13 -9.29 -2.43
CA GLN A 148 4.27 -9.50 -0.98
C GLN A 148 3.80 -10.89 -0.54
N GLY A 149 2.75 -11.43 -1.15
CA GLY A 149 2.33 -12.81 -0.94
C GLY A 149 3.45 -13.81 -1.23
N ARG A 150 4.12 -13.67 -2.37
CA ARG A 150 5.26 -14.52 -2.76
C ARG A 150 6.46 -14.35 -1.83
N LEU A 151 6.79 -13.11 -1.46
CA LEU A 151 7.93 -12.83 -0.55
C LEU A 151 7.85 -13.63 0.75
N PHE A 152 6.64 -13.91 1.24
CA PHE A 152 6.39 -14.53 2.53
C PHE A 152 5.70 -15.89 2.47
N GLY A 153 5.43 -16.44 1.29
CA GLY A 153 4.66 -17.70 1.12
C GLY A 153 3.22 -17.56 1.62
N LYS A 154 2.56 -16.44 1.31
CA LYS A 154 1.20 -16.10 1.75
C LYS A 154 0.26 -15.81 0.57
N GLU A 155 0.53 -16.38 -0.59
CA GLU A 155 -0.20 -16.14 -1.84
C GLU A 155 -1.71 -16.36 -1.67
N LYS A 156 -2.11 -17.47 -1.03
CA LYS A 156 -3.53 -17.77 -0.77
C LYS A 156 -4.23 -16.71 0.08
N LYS A 157 -3.51 -16.12 1.05
CA LYS A 157 -4.05 -15.01 1.85
C LYS A 157 -4.23 -13.75 1.03
N VAL A 158 -3.28 -13.46 0.15
CA VAL A 158 -3.36 -12.30 -0.77
C VAL A 158 -4.55 -12.45 -1.71
N GLU A 159 -4.71 -13.59 -2.38
CA GLU A 159 -5.85 -13.80 -3.27
C GLU A 159 -7.18 -13.68 -2.51
N SER A 160 -7.28 -14.21 -1.30
CA SER A 160 -8.46 -14.01 -0.46
C SER A 160 -8.73 -12.54 -0.12
N CYS A 161 -7.68 -11.73 0.10
CA CYS A 161 -7.83 -10.28 0.29
C CYS A 161 -8.34 -9.61 -0.99
N ILE A 162 -7.75 -9.94 -2.15
CA ILE A 162 -8.15 -9.42 -3.46
C ILE A 162 -9.60 -9.77 -3.77
N ASP A 163 -10.02 -11.01 -3.51
CA ASP A 163 -11.40 -11.45 -3.71
C ASP A 163 -12.39 -10.64 -2.86
N ARG A 164 -12.03 -10.35 -1.60
CA ARG A 164 -12.86 -9.50 -0.72
C ARG A 164 -12.93 -8.06 -1.22
N MET A 165 -11.82 -7.50 -1.69
CA MET A 165 -11.81 -6.17 -2.32
C MET A 165 -12.71 -6.16 -3.56
N ASN A 166 -12.60 -7.16 -4.44
CA ASN A 166 -13.40 -7.27 -5.65
C ASN A 166 -14.90 -7.39 -5.35
N LYS A 167 -15.29 -8.12 -4.30
CA LYS A 167 -16.69 -8.18 -3.85
C LYS A 167 -17.24 -6.80 -3.47
N ILE A 168 -16.45 -6.00 -2.75
CA ILE A 168 -16.84 -4.63 -2.39
C ILE A 168 -16.92 -3.75 -3.65
N PHE A 169 -15.93 -3.80 -4.52
CA PHE A 169 -15.94 -3.05 -5.78
C PHE A 169 -17.11 -3.43 -6.68
N PHE A 170 -17.44 -4.72 -6.76
CA PHE A 170 -18.60 -5.20 -7.49
C PHE A 170 -19.92 -4.60 -6.93
N LEU A 171 -20.10 -4.63 -5.61
CA LEU A 171 -21.29 -4.07 -4.95
C LEU A 171 -21.44 -2.57 -5.19
N ILE A 172 -20.32 -1.81 -5.16
CA ILE A 172 -20.31 -0.39 -5.49
C ILE A 172 -20.69 -0.20 -6.96
N GLY A 173 -20.03 -0.93 -7.87
CA GLY A 173 -20.25 -0.85 -9.30
C GLY A 173 -21.70 -1.15 -9.70
N GLU A 174 -22.34 -2.14 -9.09
CA GLU A 174 -23.76 -2.47 -9.30
C GLU A 174 -24.70 -1.31 -8.94
N ARG A 175 -24.35 -0.56 -7.91
CA ARG A 175 -25.13 0.62 -7.50
C ARG A 175 -24.85 1.83 -8.40
N CYS A 176 -23.61 2.09 -8.72
CA CYS A 176 -23.16 3.23 -9.50
C CYS A 176 -23.60 3.13 -10.98
N ARG A 177 -23.70 1.92 -11.54
CA ARG A 177 -24.23 1.72 -12.92
C ARG A 177 -25.66 2.20 -13.11
N LYS A 178 -26.45 2.25 -12.04
CA LYS A 178 -27.83 2.76 -12.07
C LYS A 178 -27.91 4.29 -12.13
N VAL A 179 -26.78 4.99 -11.92
CA VAL A 179 -26.70 6.44 -11.99
C VAL A 179 -26.45 6.86 -13.45
N PRO A 180 -27.38 7.55 -14.10
CA PRO A 180 -27.18 8.04 -15.48
C PRO A 180 -25.93 8.91 -15.57
N PRO A 181 -25.15 8.86 -16.66
CA PRO A 181 -23.92 9.63 -16.83
C PRO A 181 -24.08 11.12 -16.52
N GLN A 182 -25.22 11.71 -16.89
CA GLN A 182 -25.53 13.13 -16.70
C GLN A 182 -25.75 13.51 -15.22
N LYS A 183 -26.03 12.52 -14.37
CA LYS A 183 -26.23 12.70 -12.92
C LYS A 183 -24.99 12.38 -12.09
N ARG A 184 -23.92 11.93 -12.73
CA ARG A 184 -22.66 11.65 -12.03
C ARG A 184 -22.02 12.94 -11.56
N LYS A 185 -21.59 12.94 -10.30
CA LYS A 185 -20.94 14.10 -9.68
C LYS A 185 -19.52 14.29 -10.21
N LYS A 186 -19.12 15.54 -10.42
CA LYS A 186 -17.73 15.90 -10.63
C LYS A 186 -16.98 15.83 -9.28
N VAL A 187 -15.93 15.06 -9.20
CA VAL A 187 -15.22 14.78 -7.97
C VAL A 187 -13.74 15.06 -8.16
N ILE A 188 -13.13 15.83 -7.26
CA ILE A 188 -11.68 15.98 -7.21
C ILE A 188 -11.12 15.42 -5.91
N TRP A 189 -9.88 14.95 -5.97
CA TRP A 189 -9.12 14.53 -4.82
C TRP A 189 -7.93 15.45 -4.64
N LEU A 190 -7.86 16.10 -3.49
CA LEU A 190 -6.79 17.02 -3.11
C LEU A 190 -5.71 16.30 -2.30
N GLY A 191 -4.46 16.59 -2.61
CA GLY A 191 -3.27 16.04 -1.95
C GLY A 191 -2.81 16.84 -0.74
N GLY A 192 -1.50 16.95 -0.56
CA GLY A 192 -0.87 17.63 0.57
C GLY A 192 -1.04 19.15 0.59
N LYS A 193 -1.35 19.77 -0.56
CA LYS A 193 -1.71 21.18 -0.71
C LYS A 193 -3.13 21.29 -1.26
N GLN A 194 -3.79 22.41 -0.97
CA GLN A 194 -5.15 22.69 -1.47
C GLN A 194 -5.25 22.77 -2.99
N THR A 195 -4.14 23.08 -3.67
CA THR A 195 -4.04 23.17 -5.14
C THR A 195 -3.52 21.89 -5.79
N SER A 196 -3.07 20.91 -5.00
CA SER A 196 -2.54 19.66 -5.53
C SER A 196 -3.69 18.69 -5.79
N VAL A 197 -4.00 18.44 -7.06
CA VAL A 197 -5.12 17.57 -7.48
C VAL A 197 -4.61 16.25 -8.05
N SER A 198 -5.33 15.16 -7.81
CA SER A 198 -5.05 13.88 -8.46
C SER A 198 -5.54 13.88 -9.91
N GLY A 199 -4.62 13.62 -10.85
CA GLY A 199 -4.91 13.53 -12.28
C GLY A 199 -5.40 12.15 -12.71
N ALA A 200 -5.09 11.76 -13.97
CA ALA A 200 -5.53 10.51 -14.57
C ALA A 200 -4.83 9.28 -13.99
N LYS A 201 -3.58 9.42 -13.55
CA LYS A 201 -2.80 8.32 -12.99
C LYS A 201 -2.96 8.23 -11.49
N GLY A 202 -3.01 7.02 -10.98
CA GLY A 202 -3.07 6.75 -9.55
C GLY A 202 -4.42 6.20 -9.09
N VAL A 203 -4.37 5.46 -7.98
CA VAL A 203 -5.55 4.79 -7.40
C VAL A 203 -6.69 5.73 -7.04
N ASN A 204 -6.41 7.03 -6.81
CA ASN A 204 -7.46 8.00 -6.49
C ASN A 204 -8.41 8.24 -7.67
N ASN A 205 -7.89 8.23 -8.91
CA ASN A 205 -8.73 8.32 -10.10
C ASN A 205 -9.62 7.08 -10.25
N ASP A 206 -9.05 5.90 -10.02
CA ASP A 206 -9.81 4.65 -10.03
C ASP A 206 -10.91 4.66 -8.96
N LEU A 207 -10.61 5.15 -7.75
CA LEU A 207 -11.58 5.27 -6.66
C LEU A 207 -12.74 6.19 -7.01
N ILE A 208 -12.45 7.35 -7.63
CA ILE A 208 -13.49 8.29 -8.08
C ILE A 208 -14.43 7.60 -9.09
N GLY A 209 -13.86 6.91 -10.09
CA GLY A 209 -14.63 6.18 -11.09
C GLY A 209 -15.46 5.05 -10.48
N LEU A 210 -14.88 4.25 -9.59
CA LEU A 210 -15.56 3.17 -8.87
C LEU A 210 -16.73 3.69 -8.02
N ALA A 211 -16.53 4.83 -7.34
CA ALA A 211 -17.58 5.48 -6.54
C ALA A 211 -18.67 6.16 -7.40
N GLY A 212 -18.61 6.03 -8.73
CA GLY A 212 -19.60 6.57 -9.66
C GLY A 212 -19.39 8.05 -10.02
N GLY A 213 -18.28 8.66 -9.59
CA GLY A 213 -17.91 10.03 -9.90
C GLY A 213 -17.20 10.18 -11.24
N ILE A 214 -17.00 11.43 -11.64
CA ILE A 214 -16.18 11.84 -12.79
C ILE A 214 -15.08 12.73 -12.26
N ASN A 215 -13.82 12.38 -12.51
CA ASN A 215 -12.69 13.22 -12.19
C ASN A 215 -12.41 14.23 -13.32
N PRO A 216 -12.76 15.52 -13.17
CA PRO A 216 -12.48 16.51 -14.22
C PRO A 216 -10.97 16.76 -14.38
N ALA A 217 -10.16 16.47 -13.36
CA ALA A 217 -8.72 16.57 -13.44
C ALA A 217 -8.05 15.39 -14.18
N ALA A 218 -8.81 14.37 -14.62
CA ALA A 218 -8.27 13.25 -15.41
C ALA A 218 -7.80 13.67 -16.83
N VAL A 219 -8.06 14.89 -17.25
CA VAL A 219 -7.41 15.49 -18.44
C VAL A 219 -5.90 15.70 -18.25
N LEU A 220 -5.42 15.73 -17.01
CA LEU A 220 -4.02 15.79 -16.63
C LEU A 220 -3.49 14.36 -16.57
N LYS A 221 -2.50 14.04 -17.41
CA LYS A 221 -1.96 12.68 -17.53
C LYS A 221 -1.01 12.28 -16.39
N GLU A 222 -0.72 13.20 -15.49
CA GLU A 222 0.14 13.01 -14.33
C GLU A 222 -0.66 12.41 -13.16
N ARG A 223 0.07 12.00 -12.12
CA ARG A 223 -0.51 11.47 -10.86
C ARG A 223 -1.15 12.57 -10.03
N SER A 224 -0.43 13.67 -9.89
CA SER A 224 -0.83 14.83 -9.11
C SER A 224 -0.12 16.07 -9.65
N LEU A 225 -0.84 17.15 -9.75
CA LEU A 225 -0.34 18.44 -10.18
C LEU A 225 -0.86 19.55 -9.30
N ASP A 226 -0.02 20.56 -9.06
CA ASP A 226 -0.51 21.82 -8.53
C ASP A 226 -1.18 22.59 -9.68
N VAL A 227 -2.44 22.95 -9.48
CA VAL A 227 -3.25 23.69 -10.45
C VAL A 227 -3.66 25.05 -9.92
N SER A 228 -3.98 25.99 -10.79
CA SER A 228 -4.50 27.28 -10.36
C SER A 228 -5.95 27.18 -9.86
N MET A 229 -6.37 28.12 -9.02
CA MET A 229 -7.74 28.14 -8.51
C MET A 229 -8.76 28.40 -9.63
N GLU A 230 -8.41 29.19 -10.65
CA GLU A 230 -9.24 29.40 -11.83
C GLU A 230 -9.58 28.07 -12.50
N ARG A 231 -8.61 27.16 -12.59
CA ARG A 231 -8.82 25.82 -13.16
C ARG A 231 -9.78 24.99 -12.31
N VAL A 232 -9.63 25.04 -10.98
CA VAL A 232 -10.55 24.36 -10.06
C VAL A 232 -11.97 24.92 -10.18
N VAL A 233 -12.10 26.24 -10.25
CA VAL A 233 -13.38 26.92 -10.45
C VAL A 233 -14.00 26.55 -11.80
N ALA A 234 -13.20 26.47 -12.87
CA ALA A 234 -13.67 26.04 -14.20
C ALA A 234 -14.17 24.59 -14.20
N TRP A 235 -13.52 23.68 -13.49
CA TRP A 235 -14.01 22.31 -13.30
C TRP A 235 -15.29 22.26 -12.46
N ASN A 236 -15.39 23.15 -11.49
CA ASN A 236 -16.52 23.29 -10.58
C ASN A 236 -16.97 21.95 -10.00
N PRO A 237 -16.16 21.28 -9.15
CA PRO A 237 -16.50 19.98 -8.60
C PRO A 237 -17.71 20.04 -7.68
N ASP A 238 -18.53 18.97 -7.73
CA ASP A 238 -19.66 18.75 -6.83
C ASP A 238 -19.24 18.19 -5.47
N VAL A 239 -18.12 17.44 -5.44
CA VAL A 239 -17.56 16.80 -4.26
C VAL A 239 -16.05 16.96 -4.24
N ILE A 240 -15.51 17.24 -3.07
CA ILE A 240 -14.06 17.34 -2.84
C ILE A 240 -13.67 16.32 -1.76
N PHE A 241 -12.72 15.46 -2.08
CA PHE A 241 -12.02 14.64 -1.09
C PHE A 241 -10.64 15.23 -0.82
N ILE A 242 -10.25 15.27 0.45
CA ILE A 242 -8.93 15.70 0.91
C ILE A 242 -8.19 14.45 1.38
N TRP A 243 -6.94 14.30 0.98
CA TRP A 243 -6.07 13.24 1.49
C TRP A 243 -5.99 13.27 3.02
N GLY A 244 -6.12 12.12 3.68
CA GLY A 244 -6.14 12.01 5.13
C GLY A 244 -4.89 12.55 5.84
N GLY A 245 -3.72 12.45 5.18
CA GLY A 245 -2.44 12.98 5.66
C GLY A 245 -2.19 14.47 5.39
N ALA A 246 -3.11 15.19 4.74
CA ALA A 246 -2.97 16.62 4.50
C ALA A 246 -2.93 17.41 5.81
N LYS A 247 -2.08 18.45 5.87
CA LYS A 247 -1.96 19.31 7.06
C LYS A 247 -3.12 20.31 7.23
N TYR A 248 -4.00 20.43 6.23
CA TYR A 248 -5.19 21.26 6.25
C TYR A 248 -6.47 20.40 6.37
N ASN A 249 -7.57 21.01 6.72
CA ASN A 249 -8.84 20.35 7.02
C ASN A 249 -9.99 20.89 6.15
N VAL A 250 -11.16 20.31 6.31
CA VAL A 250 -12.41 20.74 5.65
C VAL A 250 -12.73 22.20 5.99
N SER A 251 -12.57 22.62 7.26
CA SER A 251 -12.79 23.99 7.71
C SER A 251 -11.95 25.01 6.96
N ASP A 252 -10.71 24.65 6.60
CA ASP A 252 -9.78 25.57 5.93
C ASP A 252 -10.24 25.87 4.49
N LEU A 253 -10.81 24.87 3.80
CA LEU A 253 -11.41 25.08 2.48
C LEU A 253 -12.72 25.86 2.57
N LEU A 254 -13.58 25.53 3.52
CA LEU A 254 -14.88 26.19 3.69
C LEU A 254 -14.73 27.67 4.07
N ALA A 255 -13.68 28.03 4.80
CA ALA A 255 -13.41 29.41 5.21
C ALA A 255 -12.66 30.23 4.14
N SER A 256 -12.09 29.58 3.11
CA SER A 256 -11.24 30.23 2.13
C SER A 256 -12.06 30.99 1.08
N SER A 257 -11.81 32.28 0.93
CA SER A 257 -12.43 33.11 -0.09
C SER A 257 -12.13 32.66 -1.52
N GLN A 258 -10.99 32.02 -1.75
CA GLN A 258 -10.60 31.50 -3.06
C GLN A 258 -11.51 30.34 -3.53
N TRP A 259 -12.05 29.56 -2.58
CA TRP A 259 -12.89 28.40 -2.86
C TRP A 259 -14.40 28.73 -2.93
N ARG A 260 -14.83 29.93 -2.55
CA ARG A 260 -16.25 30.31 -2.39
C ARG A 260 -17.16 30.06 -3.60
N HIS A 261 -16.58 30.06 -4.81
CA HIS A 261 -17.32 29.88 -6.07
C HIS A 261 -17.42 28.42 -6.51
N VAL A 262 -16.88 27.48 -5.75
CA VAL A 262 -16.92 26.05 -6.04
C VAL A 262 -18.19 25.42 -5.47
N THR A 263 -18.95 24.70 -6.29
CA THR A 263 -20.21 24.06 -5.90
C THR A 263 -20.07 23.20 -4.65
N ALA A 264 -19.01 22.41 -4.53
CA ALA A 264 -18.75 21.56 -3.36
C ALA A 264 -18.66 22.35 -2.06
N ILE A 265 -18.14 23.57 -2.09
CA ILE A 265 -18.03 24.44 -0.92
C ILE A 265 -19.42 24.95 -0.51
N GLY A 266 -20.17 25.52 -1.45
CA GLY A 266 -21.52 26.03 -1.19
C GLY A 266 -22.46 24.94 -0.66
N LYS A 267 -22.31 23.70 -1.12
CA LYS A 267 -23.08 22.54 -0.68
C LYS A 267 -22.47 21.79 0.50
N LYS A 268 -21.33 22.24 1.05
CA LYS A 268 -20.57 21.57 2.12
C LYS A 268 -20.23 20.10 1.80
N GLN A 269 -20.01 19.80 0.52
CA GLN A 269 -19.64 18.46 0.04
C GLN A 269 -18.11 18.32 -0.02
N VAL A 270 -17.46 18.55 1.11
CA VAL A 270 -16.00 18.46 1.28
C VAL A 270 -15.72 17.46 2.40
N TYR A 271 -14.89 16.47 2.14
CA TYR A 271 -14.62 15.38 3.05
C TYR A 271 -13.13 15.11 3.14
N LYS A 272 -12.61 15.04 4.37
CA LYS A 272 -11.23 14.56 4.59
C LYS A 272 -11.26 13.05 4.76
N ALA A 273 -10.47 12.35 3.94
CA ALA A 273 -10.35 10.90 4.03
C ALA A 273 -9.72 10.49 5.37
N PRO A 274 -10.08 9.34 5.92
CA PRO A 274 -9.31 8.76 7.02
C PRO A 274 -7.85 8.55 6.64
N GLN A 275 -6.94 8.54 7.62
CA GLN A 275 -5.52 8.25 7.39
C GLN A 275 -5.28 6.74 7.12
N TRP A 276 -6.05 6.18 6.20
CA TRP A 276 -5.90 4.80 5.79
C TRP A 276 -4.93 4.68 4.62
N GLY A 277 -4.15 3.62 4.61
CA GLY A 277 -3.28 3.31 3.50
C GLY A 277 -4.09 3.05 2.23
N THR A 278 -3.86 3.84 1.19
CA THR A 278 -4.51 3.63 -0.12
C THR A 278 -3.83 2.51 -0.93
N TRP A 279 -2.68 2.03 -0.48
CA TRP A 279 -1.96 0.91 -1.08
C TRP A 279 -2.04 -0.35 -0.22
N SER A 280 -3.26 -0.68 0.16
CA SER A 280 -3.56 -1.82 1.02
C SER A 280 -4.96 -2.38 0.71
N PRO A 281 -5.34 -3.51 1.29
CA PRO A 281 -6.72 -4.02 1.18
C PRO A 281 -7.79 -3.03 1.66
N ARG A 282 -7.44 -2.05 2.51
CA ARG A 282 -8.36 -1.00 2.96
C ARG A 282 -8.82 -0.05 1.85
N LEU A 283 -8.15 -0.07 0.68
CA LEU A 283 -8.60 0.70 -0.49
C LEU A 283 -10.07 0.43 -0.84
N ALA A 284 -10.52 -0.82 -0.70
CA ALA A 284 -11.92 -1.16 -0.95
C ALA A 284 -12.88 -0.48 0.04
N VAL A 285 -12.46 -0.29 1.29
CA VAL A 285 -13.23 0.42 2.30
C VAL A 285 -13.26 1.92 2.01
N VAL A 286 -12.15 2.48 1.51
CA VAL A 286 -12.10 3.89 1.05
C VAL A 286 -13.07 4.09 -0.11
N ALA A 287 -13.09 3.18 -1.11
CA ALA A 287 -14.03 3.24 -2.22
C ALA A 287 -15.49 3.22 -1.75
N LEU A 288 -15.83 2.33 -0.81
CA LEU A 288 -17.17 2.26 -0.24
C LEU A 288 -17.54 3.56 0.49
N TRP A 289 -16.62 4.07 1.31
CA TRP A 289 -16.83 5.35 2.01
C TRP A 289 -17.06 6.51 1.03
N MET A 290 -16.29 6.58 -0.07
CA MET A 290 -16.49 7.60 -1.10
C MET A 290 -17.85 7.47 -1.80
N ALA A 291 -18.26 6.24 -2.12
CA ALA A 291 -19.55 5.97 -2.79
C ALA A 291 -20.78 6.32 -1.93
N MET A 292 -20.59 6.50 -0.63
CA MET A 292 -21.65 6.90 0.32
C MET A 292 -21.77 8.43 0.45
N LYS A 293 -20.87 9.21 -0.16
CA LYS A 293 -20.88 10.69 -0.14
C LYS A 293 -21.44 11.28 -1.41
#